data_9ea218bdba246bc0464b5a10e0d29b57
#
_entry.id   9ea218bdba246bc0464b5a10e0d29b57
#
_cell.length_a   1.000
_cell.length_b   1.000
_cell.length_c   1.000
_cell.angle_alpha   90.00
_cell.angle_beta   90.00
_cell.angle_gamma   90.00
#
_symmetry.space_group_name_H-M   'P 1'
#
loop_
_entity.id
_entity.type
_entity.pdbx_description
1 polymer ?
#
loop_
_entity_poly.entity_id
_entity_poly.type
_entity_poly.pdbx_seq_one_letter_code
_entity_poly.pdbx_strand_id
1 'polypeptide(L)'
;MEHGLSRINLEMGVSDGKVDWFVVQLEQNVGQRYGKRDWRQVTRSDHHPDSAWGHDVEAERLHLDLYRDGQKVDVQRGFPPVSAENAPAYCERFFEKSAGNLLERYGPRSE
;
A
#
# COMPACT_ATOMS: atom_id res chain seq x y z
N MET A 1 -1.53 18.06 9.95
CA MET A 1 -1.62 17.51 8.60
C MET A 1 -3.05 17.08 8.29
N GLU A 2 -3.46 17.34 7.11
CA GLU A 2 -4.83 17.08 6.68
C GLU A 2 -4.97 15.63 6.24
N HIS A 3 -5.33 14.76 7.16
CA HIS A 3 -5.44 13.34 6.85
C HIS A 3 -6.64 13.00 5.95
N GLY A 4 -7.59 13.91 5.82
CA GLY A 4 -8.68 13.75 4.87
C GLY A 4 -8.21 13.73 3.42
N LEU A 5 -6.96 14.07 3.16
CA LEU A 5 -6.35 14.03 1.84
C LEU A 5 -5.67 12.69 1.52
N SER A 6 -5.73 11.73 2.42
CA SER A 6 -5.17 10.41 2.18
C SER A 6 -6.18 9.32 2.54
N ARG A 7 -5.96 8.14 2.00
CA ARG A 7 -6.78 6.97 2.33
C ARG A 7 -5.97 5.70 2.20
N ILE A 8 -6.43 4.66 2.91
CA ILE A 8 -5.91 3.31 2.76
C ILE A 8 -6.94 2.51 1.98
N ASN A 9 -6.50 1.91 0.89
CA ASN A 9 -7.35 1.07 0.04
C ASN A 9 -6.88 -0.37 0.15
N LEU A 10 -7.79 -1.26 0.54
CA LEU A 10 -7.50 -2.69 0.69
C LEU A 10 -8.43 -3.49 -0.20
N GLU A 11 -7.84 -4.38 -1.00
CA GLU A 11 -8.58 -5.35 -1.78
C GLU A 11 -7.99 -6.73 -1.50
N MET A 12 -8.83 -7.75 -1.40
CA MET A 12 -8.35 -9.10 -1.18
C MET A 12 -9.33 -10.13 -1.71
N GLY A 13 -8.80 -11.29 -2.09
CA GLY A 13 -9.58 -12.47 -2.42
C GLY A 13 -9.38 -13.53 -1.35
N VAL A 14 -10.48 -14.12 -0.90
CA VAL A 14 -10.47 -15.15 0.15
C VAL A 14 -11.26 -16.35 -0.35
N SER A 15 -10.69 -17.56 -0.17
CA SER A 15 -11.40 -18.80 -0.42
C SER A 15 -11.09 -19.79 0.69
N ASP A 16 -12.12 -20.51 1.14
CA ASP A 16 -12.02 -21.49 2.24
C ASP A 16 -11.34 -20.93 3.48
N GLY A 17 -11.62 -19.67 3.80
CA GLY A 17 -11.05 -19.01 4.98
C GLY A 17 -9.59 -18.59 4.83
N LYS A 18 -9.01 -18.74 3.66
CA LYS A 18 -7.61 -18.38 3.41
C LYS A 18 -7.53 -17.20 2.44
N VAL A 19 -6.55 -16.35 2.66
CA VAL A 19 -6.29 -15.22 1.77
C VAL A 19 -5.52 -15.72 0.56
N ASP A 20 -6.12 -15.60 -0.62
CA ASP A 20 -5.49 -15.99 -1.87
C ASP A 20 -4.60 -14.89 -2.40
N TRP A 21 -5.04 -13.65 -2.26
CA TRP A 21 -4.29 -12.47 -2.69
C TRP A 21 -4.77 -11.24 -1.93
N PHE A 22 -3.93 -10.23 -1.86
CA PHE A 22 -4.33 -8.93 -1.35
C PHE A 22 -3.49 -7.82 -1.96
N VAL A 23 -4.03 -6.61 -1.94
CA VAL A 23 -3.32 -5.37 -2.25
C VAL A 23 -3.74 -4.35 -1.20
N VAL A 24 -2.77 -3.75 -0.53
CA VAL A 24 -3.00 -2.66 0.43
C VAL A 24 -2.21 -1.46 -0.06
N GLN A 25 -2.88 -0.33 -0.24
CA GLN A 25 -2.24 0.89 -0.74
C GLN A 25 -2.56 2.08 0.15
N LEU A 26 -1.57 2.92 0.35
CA LEU A 26 -1.76 4.26 0.88
C LEU A 26 -1.78 5.21 -0.31
N GLU A 27 -2.84 6.00 -0.42
CA GLU A 27 -3.05 6.92 -1.53
C GLU A 27 -3.28 8.33 -1.02
N GLN A 28 -2.84 9.31 -1.80
CA GLN A 28 -3.04 10.71 -1.49
C GLN A 28 -3.88 11.37 -2.57
N ASN A 29 -4.83 12.20 -2.13
CA ASN A 29 -5.62 13.03 -3.04
C ASN A 29 -4.76 14.24 -3.45
N VAL A 30 -4.53 14.39 -4.74
CA VAL A 30 -3.71 15.49 -5.28
C VAL A 30 -4.57 16.60 -5.87
N GLY A 31 -5.88 16.57 -5.68
CA GLY A 31 -6.79 17.60 -6.14
C GLY A 31 -8.02 17.03 -6.80
N GLN A 32 -8.79 17.90 -7.42
CA GLN A 32 -9.96 17.51 -8.18
C GLN A 32 -9.72 17.77 -9.66
N ARG A 33 -10.07 16.80 -10.47
CA ARG A 33 -9.97 16.92 -11.90
C ARG A 33 -11.32 16.50 -12.49
N TYR A 34 -11.97 17.40 -13.22
CA TYR A 34 -13.30 17.16 -13.81
C TYR A 34 -14.34 16.74 -12.76
N GLY A 35 -14.31 17.37 -11.59
CA GLY A 35 -15.24 17.07 -10.52
C GLY A 35 -14.94 15.79 -9.75
N LYS A 36 -13.87 15.10 -10.07
CA LYS A 36 -13.46 13.86 -9.39
C LYS A 36 -12.14 14.05 -8.67
N ARG A 37 -11.99 13.36 -7.54
CA ARG A 37 -10.74 13.36 -6.79
C ARG A 37 -9.71 12.53 -7.55
N ASP A 38 -8.48 13.04 -7.60
CA ASP A 38 -7.35 12.36 -8.21
C ASP A 38 -6.52 11.72 -7.10
N TRP A 39 -6.60 10.41 -7.00
CA TRP A 39 -5.87 9.64 -5.98
C TRP A 39 -4.58 9.11 -6.56
N ARG A 40 -3.47 9.41 -5.88
CA ARG A 40 -2.15 8.93 -6.27
C ARG A 40 -1.60 7.95 -5.26
N GLN A 41 -1.02 6.89 -5.76
CA GLN A 41 -0.40 5.83 -4.97
C GLN A 41 0.88 6.35 -4.33
N VAL A 42 1.02 6.13 -3.01
CA VAL A 42 2.22 6.51 -2.25
C VAL A 42 3.01 5.27 -1.89
N THR A 43 2.35 4.25 -1.36
CA THR A 43 2.99 2.98 -1.04
C THR A 43 2.01 1.84 -1.23
N ARG A 44 2.57 0.67 -1.48
CA ARG A 44 1.79 -0.53 -1.77
C ARG A 44 2.48 -1.76 -1.22
N SER A 45 1.70 -2.66 -0.65
CA SER A 45 2.11 -4.02 -0.36
C SER A 45 1.13 -4.97 -1.03
N ASP A 46 1.61 -6.06 -1.61
CA ASP A 46 0.74 -7.02 -2.27
C ASP A 46 1.21 -8.44 -2.05
N HIS A 47 0.27 -9.37 -2.22
CA HIS A 47 0.49 -10.80 -2.13
C HIS A 47 -0.36 -11.46 -3.20
N HIS A 48 0.28 -12.17 -4.11
CA HIS A 48 -0.44 -12.86 -5.19
C HIS A 48 0.46 -13.99 -5.71
N PRO A 49 0.67 -15.06 -4.89
CA PRO A 49 1.67 -16.09 -5.21
C PRO A 49 1.35 -16.87 -6.48
N ASP A 50 0.09 -16.92 -6.89
CA ASP A 50 -0.31 -17.64 -8.10
C ASP A 50 -0.12 -16.83 -9.37
N SER A 51 0.27 -15.57 -9.25
CA SER A 51 0.55 -14.71 -10.40
C SER A 51 2.03 -14.73 -10.74
N ALA A 52 2.36 -14.76 -12.03
CA ALA A 52 3.75 -14.71 -12.47
C ALA A 52 4.49 -13.44 -12.03
N TRP A 53 3.74 -12.37 -11.78
CA TRP A 53 4.30 -11.05 -11.41
C TRP A 53 4.01 -10.68 -9.97
N GLY A 54 3.32 -11.55 -9.24
CA GLY A 54 2.94 -11.27 -7.87
C GLY A 54 4.02 -11.63 -6.87
N HIS A 55 3.87 -11.10 -5.66
CA HIS A 55 4.75 -11.39 -4.55
C HIS A 55 4.13 -12.43 -3.63
N ASP A 56 4.95 -13.10 -2.85
CA ASP A 56 4.51 -14.02 -1.81
C ASP A 56 5.11 -13.53 -0.49
N VAL A 57 4.26 -12.93 0.37
CA VAL A 57 4.73 -12.32 1.62
C VAL A 57 5.31 -13.34 2.60
N GLU A 58 4.93 -14.62 2.47
CA GLU A 58 5.46 -15.66 3.35
C GLU A 58 6.82 -16.17 2.89
N ALA A 59 7.04 -16.25 1.57
CA ALA A 59 8.30 -16.69 1.00
C ALA A 59 9.33 -15.56 0.90
N GLU A 60 8.89 -14.38 0.47
CA GLU A 60 9.78 -13.24 0.20
C GLU A 60 9.86 -12.26 1.36
N ARG A 61 9.04 -12.42 2.37
CA ARG A 61 8.80 -11.47 3.44
C ARG A 61 8.07 -10.24 2.97
N LEU A 62 7.39 -9.60 3.90
CA LEU A 62 6.64 -8.37 3.62
C LEU A 62 7.59 -7.26 3.21
N HIS A 63 7.23 -6.54 2.17
CA HIS A 63 7.93 -5.33 1.77
C HIS A 63 6.92 -4.33 1.23
N LEU A 64 7.32 -3.06 1.24
CA LEU A 64 6.51 -1.98 0.72
C LEU A 64 7.18 -1.39 -0.50
N ASP A 65 6.46 -1.32 -1.60
CA ASP A 65 6.88 -0.58 -2.77
C ASP A 65 6.51 0.89 -2.55
N LEU A 66 7.46 1.77 -2.79
CA LEU A 66 7.28 3.21 -2.56
C LEU A 66 7.28 3.92 -3.89
N TYR A 67 6.30 4.81 -4.07
CA TYR A 67 6.04 5.45 -5.35
C TYR A 67 6.13 6.96 -5.25
N ARG A 68 6.53 7.59 -6.34
CA ARG A 68 6.46 9.04 -6.52
C ARG A 68 6.04 9.31 -7.95
N ASP A 69 4.96 10.08 -8.10
CA ASP A 69 4.43 10.45 -9.41
C ASP A 69 4.15 9.22 -10.30
N GLY A 70 3.63 8.17 -9.69
CA GLY A 70 3.25 6.96 -10.41
C GLY A 70 4.37 5.99 -10.71
N GLN A 71 5.58 6.28 -10.28
CA GLN A 71 6.74 5.43 -10.52
C GLN A 71 7.30 4.89 -9.21
N LYS A 72 7.65 3.62 -9.22
CA LYS A 72 8.28 2.99 -8.06
C LYS A 72 9.70 3.54 -7.92
N VAL A 73 9.98 4.12 -6.76
CA VAL A 73 11.28 4.77 -6.51
C VAL A 73 12.08 4.06 -5.43
N ASP A 74 11.46 3.22 -4.61
CA ASP A 74 12.18 2.54 -3.53
C ASP A 74 11.38 1.33 -3.05
N VAL A 75 12.01 0.51 -2.24
CA VAL A 75 11.38 -0.63 -1.56
C VAL A 75 11.82 -0.61 -0.11
N GLN A 76 10.86 -0.65 0.80
CA GLN A 76 11.15 -0.75 2.23
C GLN A 76 11.04 -2.20 2.68
N ARG A 77 12.10 -2.70 3.32
CA ARG A 77 12.20 -4.07 3.82
C ARG A 77 12.45 -4.04 5.33
N GLY A 78 12.64 -5.18 5.93
CA GLY A 78 12.97 -5.28 7.34
C GLY A 78 11.78 -5.49 8.25
N PHE A 79 10.61 -5.83 7.68
CA PHE A 79 9.43 -6.13 8.47
C PHE A 79 9.52 -7.54 9.07
N PRO A 80 8.86 -7.77 10.21
CA PRO A 80 8.82 -9.11 10.79
C PRO A 80 8.05 -10.08 9.90
N PRO A 81 8.27 -11.40 10.04
CA PRO A 81 7.48 -12.37 9.29
C PRO A 81 6.00 -12.25 9.63
N VAL A 82 5.16 -12.26 8.62
CA VAL A 82 3.70 -12.26 8.79
C VAL A 82 3.09 -13.26 7.83
N SER A 83 1.98 -13.88 8.25
CA SER A 83 1.22 -14.75 7.36
C SER A 83 0.41 -13.92 6.38
N ALA A 84 -0.02 -14.54 5.27
CA ALA A 84 -0.89 -13.87 4.31
C ALA A 84 -2.19 -13.39 4.95
N GLU A 85 -2.72 -14.15 5.93
CA GLU A 85 -3.95 -13.79 6.63
C GLU A 85 -3.77 -12.56 7.53
N ASN A 86 -2.59 -12.37 8.10
CA ASN A 86 -2.33 -11.26 9.03
C ASN A 86 -1.72 -10.04 8.35
N ALA A 87 -1.14 -10.21 7.17
CA ALA A 87 -0.45 -9.12 6.49
C ALA A 87 -1.33 -7.92 6.16
N PRO A 88 -2.58 -8.08 5.68
CA PRO A 88 -3.41 -6.91 5.39
C PRO A 88 -3.62 -6.02 6.60
N ALA A 89 -3.96 -6.60 7.76
CA ALA A 89 -4.17 -5.82 8.98
C ALA A 89 -2.87 -5.19 9.46
N TYR A 90 -1.76 -5.90 9.33
CA TYR A 90 -0.45 -5.36 9.68
C TYR A 90 -0.12 -4.13 8.83
N CYS A 91 -0.34 -4.22 7.52
CA CYS A 91 -0.09 -3.10 6.62
C CYS A 91 -0.99 -1.91 6.93
N GLU A 92 -2.28 -2.14 7.20
CA GLU A 92 -3.18 -1.06 7.55
C GLU A 92 -2.70 -0.32 8.79
N ARG A 93 -2.32 -1.06 9.84
CA ARG A 93 -1.81 -0.44 11.06
C ARG A 93 -0.50 0.32 10.81
N PHE A 94 0.39 -0.25 10.02
CA PHE A 94 1.65 0.41 9.68
C PHE A 94 1.40 1.70 8.92
N PHE A 95 0.50 1.67 7.93
CA PHE A 95 0.17 2.86 7.15
C PHE A 95 -0.48 3.94 8.02
N GLU A 96 -1.38 3.55 8.94
CA GLU A 96 -2.00 4.51 9.85
C GLU A 96 -0.97 5.21 10.73
N LYS A 97 -0.01 4.47 11.26
CA LYS A 97 1.04 5.04 12.12
C LYS A 97 2.04 5.87 11.34
N SER A 98 2.33 5.49 10.11
CA SER A 98 3.42 6.06 9.32
C SER A 98 2.95 7.00 8.22
N ALA A 99 1.63 7.21 8.09
CA ALA A 99 1.06 7.99 6.97
C ALA A 99 1.70 9.37 6.83
N GLY A 100 1.82 10.11 7.92
CA GLY A 100 2.43 11.44 7.86
C GLY A 100 3.84 11.43 7.29
N ASN A 101 4.67 10.51 7.76
CA ASN A 101 6.03 10.39 7.31
C ASN A 101 6.12 9.90 5.86
N LEU A 102 5.30 8.91 5.50
CA LEU A 102 5.28 8.38 4.14
C LEU A 102 4.79 9.44 3.13
N LEU A 103 3.75 10.18 3.50
CA LEU A 103 3.23 11.24 2.63
C LEU A 103 4.24 12.37 2.45
N GLU A 104 4.96 12.72 3.51
CA GLU A 104 6.00 13.75 3.44
C GLU A 104 7.14 13.34 2.52
N ARG A 105 7.58 12.09 2.58
CA ARG A 105 8.73 11.61 1.83
C ARG A 105 8.39 11.24 0.38
N TYR A 106 7.24 10.63 0.15
CA TYR A 106 6.88 10.02 -1.13
C TYR A 106 5.61 10.57 -1.75
N GLY A 107 4.81 11.28 -0.99
CA GLY A 107 3.57 11.85 -1.51
C GLY A 107 3.84 12.91 -2.57
N PRO A 108 2.85 13.11 -3.47
CA PRO A 108 2.96 14.20 -4.45
C PRO A 108 3.12 15.53 -3.75
N ARG A 109 4.01 16.35 -4.26
CA ARG A 109 4.22 17.68 -3.72
C ARG A 109 3.21 18.63 -4.32
N SER A 110 2.57 19.42 -3.45
CA SER A 110 1.75 20.52 -3.92
C SER A 110 2.63 21.71 -4.22
N GLU A 111 2.28 22.43 -5.23
CA GLU A 111 3.00 23.64 -5.62
C GLU A 111 2.22 24.87 -5.28
#